data_9027b79a0877c50692f698ff4070f656
#
_entry.id   9027b79a0877c50692f698ff4070f656
#
_cell.length_a   1.000
_cell.length_b   1.000
_cell.length_c   1.000
_cell.angle_alpha   90.00
_cell.angle_beta   90.00
_cell.angle_gamma   90.00
#
_symmetry.space_group_name_H-M   'P 1'
#
loop_
_entity.id
_entity.type
_entity.pdbx_description
1 polymer ?
#
loop_
_entity_poly.entity_id
_entity_poly.type
_entity_poly.pdbx_seq_one_letter_code
_entity_poly.pdbx_strand_id
1 'polypeptide(L)'
;MPAVLAPAQPSMTYLDLKDTAVGFNRAVILDIDKDGATDIYFTTLLVGDPVMQQDKMQWLLTGGFDTNFPVNANESIPVLGLNDAITVKDPPGYNWYNASAVVLVQKIISVAAPPVWAGDWKKVSHRYIPFQLIKATGVYNGWIEVSFSTGNEKLVLHKTAVCKEQNKDIKAGN
;
A
#
# COMPACT_ATOMS: atom_id res chain seq x y z
N MET A 1 31.07 29.58 -2.81
CA MET A 1 30.01 29.01 -1.92
C MET A 1 30.27 27.52 -1.78
N PRO A 2 30.36 26.97 -0.55
CA PRO A 2 30.46 25.53 -0.41
C PRO A 2 29.12 24.89 -0.92
N ALA A 3 29.24 23.88 -1.78
CA ALA A 3 28.10 23.09 -2.21
C ALA A 3 27.51 22.40 -0.97
N VAL A 4 26.24 22.70 -0.66
CA VAL A 4 25.51 21.96 0.35
C VAL A 4 25.27 20.58 -0.25
N LEU A 5 26.03 19.59 0.20
CA LEU A 5 25.81 18.20 -0.15
C LEU A 5 24.38 17.85 0.28
N ALA A 6 23.56 17.39 -0.67
CA ALA A 6 22.26 16.83 -0.34
C ALA A 6 22.45 15.74 0.72
N PRO A 7 21.58 15.66 1.75
CA PRO A 7 21.69 14.62 2.75
C PRO A 7 21.67 13.25 2.08
N ALA A 8 22.60 12.38 2.47
CA ALA A 8 22.65 11.02 1.94
C ALA A 8 21.32 10.32 2.19
N GLN A 9 20.82 9.61 1.18
CA GLN A 9 19.60 8.80 1.33
C GLN A 9 19.83 7.72 2.41
N PRO A 10 18.85 7.47 3.28
CA PRO A 10 18.94 6.39 4.25
C PRO A 10 19.16 5.03 3.58
N SER A 11 19.86 4.13 4.26
CA SER A 11 20.09 2.77 3.75
C SER A 11 18.80 1.96 3.76
N MET A 12 18.50 1.29 2.65
CA MET A 12 17.27 0.51 2.44
C MET A 12 17.56 -0.98 2.29
N THR A 13 16.61 -1.81 2.71
CA THR A 13 16.54 -3.22 2.32
C THR A 13 15.45 -3.37 1.28
N TYR A 14 15.78 -4.00 0.15
CA TYR A 14 14.85 -4.22 -0.96
C TYR A 14 14.46 -5.69 -1.06
N LEU A 15 13.22 -5.95 -1.44
CA LEU A 15 12.70 -7.27 -1.75
C LEU A 15 11.96 -7.22 -3.09
N ASP A 16 12.40 -8.03 -4.05
CA ASP A 16 11.73 -8.24 -5.32
C ASP A 16 10.48 -9.12 -5.11
N LEU A 17 9.32 -8.60 -5.45
CA LEU A 17 8.03 -9.29 -5.34
C LEU A 17 7.64 -10.02 -6.63
N LYS A 18 8.52 -9.99 -7.65
CA LYS A 18 8.43 -10.77 -8.90
C LYS A 18 7.11 -10.60 -9.65
N ASP A 19 6.59 -9.38 -9.67
CA ASP A 19 5.32 -9.05 -10.30
C ASP A 19 4.16 -9.96 -9.84
N THR A 20 4.16 -10.30 -8.55
CA THR A 20 3.14 -11.18 -7.99
C THR A 20 1.76 -10.53 -8.07
N ALA A 21 0.81 -11.24 -8.69
CA ALA A 21 -0.56 -10.75 -8.86
C ALA A 21 -1.47 -11.15 -7.70
N VAL A 22 -2.22 -10.18 -7.20
CA VAL A 22 -3.36 -10.36 -6.28
C VAL A 22 -4.64 -10.31 -7.11
N GLY A 23 -5.27 -11.44 -7.27
CA GLY A 23 -6.54 -11.58 -7.98
C GLY A 23 -7.60 -12.24 -7.09
N PHE A 24 -8.75 -12.55 -7.68
CA PHE A 24 -9.83 -13.19 -6.95
C PHE A 24 -9.35 -14.49 -6.27
N ASN A 25 -9.68 -14.65 -4.98
CA ASN A 25 -9.26 -15.77 -4.12
C ASN A 25 -7.75 -16.04 -4.05
N ARG A 26 -6.93 -15.04 -4.33
CA ARG A 26 -5.48 -15.14 -4.23
C ARG A 26 -4.92 -14.08 -3.31
N ALA A 27 -4.68 -14.46 -2.06
CA ALA A 27 -3.99 -13.61 -1.09
C ALA A 27 -2.48 -13.60 -1.33
N VAL A 28 -1.83 -12.49 -1.02
CA VAL A 28 -0.38 -12.36 -0.93
C VAL A 28 -0.02 -11.85 0.46
N ILE A 29 0.87 -12.57 1.12
CA ILE A 29 1.31 -12.31 2.48
C ILE A 29 2.78 -11.96 2.45
N LEU A 30 3.15 -10.83 3.06
CA LEU A 30 4.52 -10.33 3.09
C LEU A 30 5.05 -10.26 4.52
N ASP A 31 6.23 -10.84 4.72
CA ASP A 31 7.12 -10.64 5.86
C ASP A 31 8.32 -9.84 5.31
N ILE A 32 8.30 -8.53 5.48
CA ILE A 32 9.22 -7.60 4.79
C ILE A 32 10.58 -7.55 5.49
N ASP A 33 10.57 -7.58 6.82
CA ASP A 33 11.80 -7.52 7.62
C ASP A 33 12.35 -8.89 7.99
N LYS A 34 11.64 -9.97 7.60
CA LYS A 34 12.03 -11.38 7.78
C LYS A 34 12.16 -11.78 9.25
N ASP A 35 11.32 -11.23 10.11
CA ASP A 35 11.26 -11.58 11.53
C ASP A 35 10.37 -12.81 11.82
N GLY A 36 9.68 -13.33 10.80
CA GLY A 36 8.77 -14.48 10.86
C GLY A 36 7.33 -14.11 11.15
N ALA A 37 7.04 -12.82 11.41
CA ALA A 37 5.68 -12.31 11.50
C ALA A 37 5.22 -11.77 10.15
N THR A 38 3.92 -11.71 9.96
CA THR A 38 3.38 -11.10 8.75
C THR A 38 3.20 -9.61 8.94
N ASP A 39 3.82 -8.81 8.08
CA ASP A 39 3.73 -7.35 8.10
C ASP A 39 2.53 -6.84 7.31
N ILE A 40 2.30 -7.38 6.12
CA ILE A 40 1.30 -6.87 5.18
C ILE A 40 0.57 -8.02 4.47
N TYR A 41 -0.76 -7.85 4.34
CA TYR A 41 -1.64 -8.75 3.59
C TYR A 41 -2.28 -8.01 2.43
N PHE A 42 -2.26 -8.61 1.25
CA PHE A 42 -3.11 -8.23 0.13
C PHE A 42 -4.12 -9.32 -0.12
N THR A 43 -5.39 -8.98 -0.08
CA THR A 43 -6.49 -9.93 -0.26
C THR A 43 -7.56 -9.38 -1.18
N THR A 44 -8.48 -10.23 -1.58
CA THR A 44 -9.70 -9.83 -2.27
C THR A 44 -10.92 -10.29 -1.49
N LEU A 45 -11.98 -9.51 -1.57
CA LEU A 45 -13.25 -9.81 -0.92
C LEU A 45 -14.42 -9.53 -1.87
N LEU A 46 -15.32 -10.48 -2.03
CA LEU A 46 -16.59 -10.29 -2.72
C LEU A 46 -17.69 -10.10 -1.68
N VAL A 47 -18.31 -8.93 -1.68
CA VAL A 47 -19.39 -8.56 -0.76
C VAL A 47 -20.66 -8.35 -1.54
N GLY A 48 -21.70 -9.13 -1.22
CA GLY A 48 -23.06 -8.94 -1.76
C GLY A 48 -23.78 -7.81 -1.03
N ASP A 49 -24.49 -6.98 -1.78
CA ASP A 49 -25.40 -5.96 -1.28
C ASP A 49 -26.82 -6.24 -1.83
N PRO A 50 -27.65 -7.03 -1.10
CA PRO A 50 -28.96 -7.40 -1.57
C PRO A 50 -29.96 -6.23 -1.63
N VAL A 51 -29.71 -5.16 -0.85
CA VAL A 51 -30.56 -3.96 -0.86
C VAL A 51 -30.38 -3.19 -2.16
N MET A 52 -29.13 -2.99 -2.56
CA MET A 52 -28.78 -2.30 -3.80
C MET A 52 -28.75 -3.22 -5.01
N GLN A 53 -28.98 -4.54 -4.82
CA GLN A 53 -28.90 -5.58 -5.87
C GLN A 53 -27.58 -5.53 -6.64
N GLN A 54 -26.48 -5.43 -5.89
CA GLN A 54 -25.13 -5.35 -6.45
C GLN A 54 -24.13 -6.15 -5.61
N ASP A 55 -23.05 -6.57 -6.25
CA ASP A 55 -21.88 -7.16 -5.61
C ASP A 55 -20.70 -6.19 -5.70
N LYS A 56 -19.83 -6.22 -4.69
CA LYS A 56 -18.61 -5.42 -4.63
C LYS A 56 -17.41 -6.33 -4.53
N MET A 57 -16.61 -6.38 -5.59
CA MET A 57 -15.31 -7.02 -5.57
C MET A 57 -14.27 -6.01 -5.13
N GLN A 58 -13.60 -6.28 -4.01
CA GLN A 58 -12.66 -5.36 -3.38
C GLN A 58 -11.25 -5.95 -3.35
N TRP A 59 -10.24 -5.13 -3.61
CA TRP A 59 -8.83 -5.40 -3.35
C TRP A 59 -8.42 -4.66 -2.10
N LEU A 60 -8.00 -5.43 -1.10
CA LEU A 60 -7.77 -4.96 0.27
C LEU A 60 -6.29 -5.02 0.63
N LEU A 61 -5.86 -4.02 1.36
CA LEU A 61 -4.58 -3.94 2.03
C LEU A 61 -4.82 -3.99 3.54
N THR A 62 -4.13 -4.87 4.24
CA THR A 62 -4.22 -5.00 5.70
C THR A 62 -2.83 -5.02 6.29
N GLY A 63 -2.60 -4.23 7.34
CA GLY A 63 -1.37 -4.27 8.12
C GLY A 63 -1.36 -5.41 9.10
N GLY A 64 -0.18 -5.97 9.35
CA GLY A 64 0.10 -6.79 10.51
C GLY A 64 0.03 -5.98 11.80
N PHE A 65 0.33 -6.62 12.93
CA PHE A 65 0.16 -6.01 14.25
C PHE A 65 0.99 -4.71 14.42
N ASP A 66 2.17 -4.68 13.83
CA ASP A 66 3.14 -3.59 13.97
C ASP A 66 3.25 -2.74 12.70
N THR A 67 2.26 -2.80 11.81
CA THR A 67 2.30 -2.09 10.53
C THR A 67 1.27 -0.97 10.48
N ASN A 68 1.73 0.25 10.18
CA ASN A 68 0.87 1.41 9.98
C ASN A 68 0.84 1.82 8.50
N PHE A 69 -0.31 2.35 8.09
CA PHE A 69 -0.50 3.05 6.81
C PHE A 69 -0.98 4.48 7.07
N PRO A 70 -0.61 5.45 6.22
CA PRO A 70 -1.18 6.80 6.34
C PRO A 70 -2.59 6.80 5.76
N VAL A 71 -3.57 7.05 6.62
CA VAL A 71 -5.00 6.99 6.29
C VAL A 71 -5.62 8.37 6.47
N ASN A 72 -6.44 8.80 5.51
CA ASN A 72 -7.20 10.03 5.58
C ASN A 72 -8.60 9.81 6.19
N ALA A 73 -9.41 10.87 6.28
CA ALA A 73 -10.77 10.81 6.83
C ALA A 73 -11.74 9.92 6.02
N ASN A 74 -11.39 9.58 4.79
CA ASN A 74 -12.16 8.67 3.93
C ASN A 74 -11.62 7.23 3.96
N GLU A 75 -10.75 6.91 4.92
CA GLU A 75 -10.10 5.60 5.04
C GLU A 75 -9.26 5.21 3.81
N SER A 76 -8.77 6.21 3.07
CA SER A 76 -7.93 6.02 1.87
C SER A 76 -6.47 6.32 2.19
N ILE A 77 -5.57 5.63 1.50
CA ILE A 77 -4.12 5.86 1.55
C ILE A 77 -3.65 6.65 0.33
N PRO A 78 -2.59 7.47 0.45
CA PRO A 78 -2.10 8.27 -0.67
C PRO A 78 -1.49 7.40 -1.76
N VAL A 79 -1.68 7.80 -3.02
CA VAL A 79 -1.02 7.23 -4.19
C VAL A 79 0.27 8.02 -4.43
N LEU A 80 1.42 7.47 -4.00
CA LEU A 80 2.69 8.16 -4.14
C LEU A 80 3.34 7.90 -5.51
N GLY A 81 3.97 8.93 -6.04
CA GLY A 81 4.86 8.85 -7.19
C GLY A 81 6.32 8.58 -6.78
N LEU A 82 7.18 8.37 -7.77
CA LEU A 82 8.63 8.26 -7.54
C LEU A 82 9.17 9.55 -6.87
N ASN A 83 10.00 9.40 -5.86
CA ASN A 83 10.59 10.46 -5.05
C ASN A 83 9.63 11.23 -4.11
N ASP A 84 8.37 10.87 -4.03
CA ASP A 84 7.49 11.45 -3.02
C ASP A 84 7.98 11.11 -1.61
N ALA A 85 7.85 12.07 -0.70
CA ALA A 85 8.35 11.90 0.67
C ALA A 85 7.46 10.94 1.48
N ILE A 86 8.11 10.08 2.25
CA ILE A 86 7.49 9.24 3.27
C ILE A 86 8.12 9.66 4.61
N THR A 87 7.35 10.37 5.41
CA THR A 87 7.81 11.01 6.64
C THR A 87 7.49 10.17 7.87
N VAL A 88 8.32 10.27 8.91
CA VAL A 88 8.05 9.64 10.20
C VAL A 88 6.80 10.23 10.85
N LYS A 89 6.61 11.53 10.70
CA LYS A 89 5.42 12.24 11.16
C LYS A 89 4.26 12.05 10.18
N ASP A 90 3.06 12.31 10.67
CA ASP A 90 1.86 12.26 9.85
C ASP A 90 2.00 13.15 8.60
N PRO A 91 1.74 12.60 7.39
CA PRO A 91 1.71 13.42 6.18
C PRO A 91 0.50 14.37 6.19
N PRO A 92 0.56 15.52 5.51
CA PRO A 92 -0.57 16.44 5.43
C PRO A 92 -1.87 15.75 4.97
N GLY A 93 -2.91 15.82 5.81
CA GLY A 93 -4.22 15.23 5.53
C GLY A 93 -4.33 13.72 5.82
N TYR A 94 -3.29 13.10 6.34
CA TYR A 94 -3.24 11.68 6.69
C TYR A 94 -2.70 11.49 8.11
N ASN A 95 -3.09 10.39 8.74
CA ASN A 95 -2.52 9.95 10.01
C ASN A 95 -1.98 8.54 9.87
N TRP A 96 -0.81 8.28 10.42
CA TRP A 96 -0.28 6.92 10.51
C TRP A 96 -1.16 6.10 11.47
N TYR A 97 -1.71 5.02 10.96
CA TYR A 97 -2.68 4.21 11.69
C TYR A 97 -2.54 2.72 11.36
N ASN A 98 -2.70 1.86 12.36
CA ASN A 98 -2.79 0.42 12.17
C ASN A 98 -4.17 0.08 11.61
N ALA A 99 -4.30 0.05 10.28
CA ALA A 99 -5.56 -0.17 9.61
C ALA A 99 -5.86 -1.67 9.49
N SER A 100 -7.05 -2.07 9.94
CA SER A 100 -7.51 -3.46 9.82
C SER A 100 -7.76 -3.88 8.38
N ALA A 101 -8.22 -2.97 7.53
CA ALA A 101 -8.34 -3.17 6.08
C ALA A 101 -8.54 -1.82 5.38
N VAL A 102 -7.82 -1.60 4.29
CA VAL A 102 -8.00 -0.45 3.38
C VAL A 102 -8.44 -0.97 2.03
N VAL A 103 -9.52 -0.42 1.49
CA VAL A 103 -9.99 -0.74 0.13
C VAL A 103 -9.18 0.08 -0.86
N LEU A 104 -8.30 -0.56 -1.63
CA LEU A 104 -7.50 0.08 -2.67
C LEU A 104 -8.32 0.32 -3.93
N VAL A 105 -9.03 -0.72 -4.35
CA VAL A 105 -9.87 -0.73 -5.56
C VAL A 105 -11.14 -1.50 -5.28
N GLN A 106 -12.25 -1.04 -5.86
CA GLN A 106 -13.53 -1.71 -5.80
C GLN A 106 -14.17 -1.75 -7.19
N LYS A 107 -14.65 -2.93 -7.59
CA LYS A 107 -15.50 -3.14 -8.75
C LYS A 107 -16.93 -3.37 -8.27
N ILE A 108 -17.85 -2.51 -8.67
CA ILE A 108 -19.26 -2.61 -8.34
C ILE A 108 -19.97 -3.26 -9.52
N ILE A 109 -20.60 -4.41 -9.28
CA ILE A 109 -21.24 -5.26 -10.27
C ILE A 109 -22.75 -5.26 -9.98
N SER A 110 -23.55 -4.84 -10.95
CA SER A 110 -25.01 -4.87 -10.86
C SER A 110 -25.63 -5.57 -12.06
N VAL A 111 -26.86 -6.06 -11.89
CA VAL A 111 -27.60 -6.72 -12.99
C VAL A 111 -28.10 -5.71 -14.02
N ALA A 112 -28.26 -4.43 -13.59
CA ALA A 112 -28.94 -3.41 -14.37
C ALA A 112 -28.02 -2.50 -15.17
N ALA A 113 -26.70 -2.53 -14.92
CA ALA A 113 -25.73 -1.62 -15.54
C ALA A 113 -24.35 -2.26 -15.68
N PRO A 114 -23.52 -1.76 -16.60
CA PRO A 114 -22.12 -2.17 -16.69
C PRO A 114 -21.37 -1.95 -15.36
N PRO A 115 -20.33 -2.75 -15.05
CA PRO A 115 -19.55 -2.60 -13.83
C PRO A 115 -18.93 -1.21 -13.70
N VAL A 116 -18.92 -0.68 -12.48
CA VAL A 116 -18.29 0.62 -12.13
C VAL A 116 -17.09 0.37 -11.25
N TRP A 117 -15.99 1.09 -11.51
CA TRP A 117 -14.77 1.03 -10.75
C TRP A 117 -14.62 2.23 -9.82
N ALA A 118 -14.27 1.99 -8.57
CA ALA A 118 -14.02 2.99 -7.55
C ALA A 118 -12.67 2.76 -6.84
N GLY A 119 -12.20 3.77 -6.13
CA GLY A 119 -10.92 3.77 -5.41
C GLY A 119 -9.82 4.51 -6.16
N ASP A 120 -8.87 5.06 -5.42
CA ASP A 120 -7.79 5.91 -5.98
C ASP A 120 -6.74 5.08 -6.73
N TRP A 121 -6.66 3.79 -6.43
CA TRP A 121 -5.69 2.86 -6.99
C TRP A 121 -6.18 2.12 -8.26
N LYS A 122 -7.38 2.41 -8.76
CA LYS A 122 -8.02 1.68 -9.88
C LYS A 122 -7.31 1.79 -11.23
N LYS A 123 -6.45 2.79 -11.41
CA LYS A 123 -5.66 2.98 -12.64
C LYS A 123 -4.29 3.54 -12.26
N VAL A 124 -3.43 2.69 -11.74
CA VAL A 124 -2.08 3.07 -11.36
C VAL A 124 -1.06 2.18 -12.06
N SER A 125 0.07 2.77 -12.41
CA SER A 125 1.23 2.07 -12.93
C SER A 125 2.44 2.52 -12.15
N HIS A 126 3.14 1.55 -11.53
CA HIS A 126 4.36 1.81 -10.75
C HIS A 126 4.17 2.98 -9.75
N ARG A 127 3.20 2.82 -8.85
CA ARG A 127 2.93 3.75 -7.74
C ARG A 127 3.28 3.09 -6.42
N TYR A 128 3.50 3.90 -5.40
CA TYR A 128 4.08 3.45 -4.15
C TYR A 128 3.07 3.57 -3.01
N ILE A 129 2.83 2.46 -2.31
CA ILE A 129 2.07 2.40 -1.06
C ILE A 129 3.06 2.63 0.07
N PRO A 130 2.97 3.75 0.82
CA PRO A 130 3.82 3.98 1.99
C PRO A 130 3.34 3.16 3.18
N PHE A 131 4.29 2.66 3.99
CA PHE A 131 3.99 2.00 5.25
C PHE A 131 5.06 2.30 6.31
N GLN A 132 4.75 1.99 7.56
CA GLN A 132 5.68 2.01 8.69
C GLN A 132 5.64 0.67 9.41
N LEU A 133 6.83 0.13 9.73
CA LEU A 133 6.97 -0.94 10.70
C LEU A 133 7.31 -0.33 12.06
N ILE A 134 6.53 -0.67 13.07
CA ILE A 134 6.68 -0.17 14.44
C ILE A 134 7.38 -1.24 15.27
N LYS A 135 8.63 -0.99 15.63
CA LYS A 135 9.43 -1.91 16.43
C LYS A 135 9.79 -1.28 17.78
N ALA A 136 10.27 -2.08 18.71
CA ALA A 136 10.73 -1.58 20.02
C ALA A 136 11.86 -0.54 19.89
N THR A 137 12.64 -0.59 18.83
CA THR A 137 13.75 0.33 18.53
C THR A 137 13.30 1.63 17.88
N GLY A 138 12.13 1.68 17.25
CA GLY A 138 11.62 2.87 16.57
C GLY A 138 10.75 2.54 15.36
N VAL A 139 10.55 3.56 14.53
CA VAL A 139 9.71 3.52 13.34
C VAL A 139 10.59 3.34 12.10
N TYR A 140 10.25 2.37 11.25
CA TYR A 140 10.95 2.10 10.01
C TYR A 140 10.01 2.35 8.82
N ASN A 141 10.27 3.40 8.07
CA ASN A 141 9.50 3.74 6.88
C ASN A 141 9.83 2.80 5.73
N GLY A 142 8.82 2.47 4.94
CA GLY A 142 8.96 1.65 3.76
C GLY A 142 7.91 2.00 2.69
N TRP A 143 8.02 1.31 1.55
CA TRP A 143 7.10 1.45 0.44
C TRP A 143 6.94 0.13 -0.31
N ILE A 144 5.79 -0.03 -0.98
CA ILE A 144 5.52 -1.14 -1.91
C ILE A 144 5.16 -0.53 -3.27
N GLU A 145 5.87 -0.95 -4.30
CA GLU A 145 5.58 -0.56 -5.69
C GLU A 145 4.51 -1.49 -6.26
N VAL A 146 3.42 -0.90 -6.76
CA VAL A 146 2.27 -1.63 -7.28
C VAL A 146 1.75 -1.03 -8.57
N SER A 147 1.05 -1.86 -9.34
CA SER A 147 0.24 -1.46 -10.50
C SER A 147 -1.14 -2.11 -10.44
N PHE A 148 -2.15 -1.41 -10.92
CA PHE A 148 -3.50 -1.96 -11.07
C PHE A 148 -4.11 -1.54 -12.41
N SER A 149 -4.73 -2.48 -13.08
CA SER A 149 -5.49 -2.24 -14.31
C SER A 149 -6.88 -2.82 -14.20
N THR A 150 -7.87 -1.99 -14.51
CA THR A 150 -9.29 -2.43 -14.56
C THR A 150 -9.54 -3.46 -15.66
N GLY A 151 -8.73 -3.47 -16.73
CA GLY A 151 -8.82 -4.46 -17.80
C GLY A 151 -8.35 -5.85 -17.39
N ASN A 152 -7.31 -5.93 -16.56
CA ASN A 152 -6.74 -7.20 -16.09
C ASN A 152 -7.32 -7.65 -14.75
N GLU A 153 -8.00 -6.75 -14.04
CA GLU A 153 -8.60 -7.02 -12.72
C GLU A 153 -7.60 -7.62 -11.71
N LYS A 154 -6.37 -7.10 -11.71
CA LYS A 154 -5.29 -7.58 -10.85
C LYS A 154 -4.49 -6.42 -10.29
N LEU A 155 -4.17 -6.54 -9.01
CA LEU A 155 -3.13 -5.74 -8.37
C LEU A 155 -1.81 -6.50 -8.53
N VAL A 156 -0.81 -5.85 -9.11
CA VAL A 156 0.52 -6.45 -9.33
C VAL A 156 1.49 -5.81 -8.35
N LEU A 157 2.19 -6.64 -7.58
CA LEU A 157 3.21 -6.25 -6.62
C LEU A 157 4.59 -6.42 -7.25
N HIS A 158 5.32 -5.32 -7.45
CA HIS A 158 6.61 -5.34 -8.14
C HIS A 158 7.77 -5.51 -7.17
N LYS A 159 7.86 -4.63 -6.19
CA LYS A 159 9.00 -4.51 -5.29
C LYS A 159 8.59 -3.83 -3.99
N THR A 160 9.29 -4.10 -2.93
CA THR A 160 9.15 -3.36 -1.67
C THR A 160 10.52 -2.99 -1.11
N ALA A 161 10.56 -1.94 -0.32
CA ALA A 161 11.75 -1.58 0.44
C ALA A 161 11.37 -1.06 1.82
N VAL A 162 12.26 -1.30 2.78
CA VAL A 162 12.16 -0.78 4.15
C VAL A 162 13.49 -0.15 4.55
N CYS A 163 13.43 0.98 5.24
CA CYS A 163 14.60 1.66 5.77
C CYS A 163 15.28 0.81 6.85
N LYS A 164 16.62 0.72 6.81
CA LYS A 164 17.42 0.03 7.85
C LYS A 164 17.62 0.89 9.09
N GLU A 165 17.38 2.18 8.96
CA GLU A 165 17.58 3.16 10.02
C GLU A 165 16.23 3.58 10.60
N GLN A 166 16.14 3.57 11.93
CA GLN A 166 14.93 3.99 12.64
C GLN A 166 14.70 5.50 12.51
N ASN A 167 13.45 5.89 12.52
CA ASN A 167 12.99 7.29 12.59
C ASN A 167 13.59 8.18 11.49
N LYS A 168 13.68 7.65 10.27
CA LYS A 168 14.16 8.37 9.09
C LYS A 168 13.06 8.58 8.08
N ASP A 169 12.99 9.81 7.56
CA ASP A 169 12.23 10.11 6.36
C ASP A 169 12.93 9.48 5.15
N ILE A 170 12.16 8.96 4.22
CA ILE A 170 12.64 8.33 2.99
C ILE A 170 11.89 8.90 1.78
N LYS A 171 12.29 8.47 0.60
CA LYS A 171 11.59 8.77 -0.66
C LYS A 171 11.08 7.49 -1.29
N ALA A 172 9.85 7.53 -1.79
CA ALA A 172 9.25 6.42 -2.50
C ALA A 172 10.06 6.03 -3.74
N GLY A 173 10.30 4.74 -3.91
CA GLY A 173 11.02 4.19 -5.06
C GLY A 173 12.55 4.25 -4.98
N ASN A 174 13.11 4.78 -3.89
CA ASN A 174 14.56 4.85 -3.66
C ASN A 174 14.98 4.04 -2.45
#